data_81e99bbe3a28b917c50d40e29486ec42
#
_entry.id   81e99bbe3a28b917c50d40e29486ec42
#
_cell.length_a   1.000
_cell.length_b   1.000
_cell.length_c   1.000
_cell.angle_alpha   90.00
_cell.angle_beta   90.00
_cell.angle_gamma   90.00
#
_symmetry.space_group_name_H-M   'P 1'
#
loop_
_entity.id
_entity.type
_entity.pdbx_description
1 polymer ?
#
loop_
_entity_poly.entity_id
_entity_poly.type
_entity_poly.pdbx_seq_one_letter_code
_entity_poly.pdbx_strand_id
1 'polypeptide(L)'
;PRMAAPHRMDLMVSSMVKDGAWHCNQKCLHCYAANQSLSAVPELDTDQWLAVIEKCRNAGIPQLTFTGGEPTLRHDLVKLVQAAQWFVTRLNTNGRMLTSMMCKDLHAASLDAVQITFYSADADIHNALVGVDGYTDTVNGIKNALAADLNVSLNTPLCSLNRDYLSVVRFAHELGIRYLTCSGLIPAGNAESDASRAVRLTPAELEDVLRPAMEYAAANGMEINFTSPGWLPEETLRTLGFTQIPSCGACLSNMAVAPDGTVLPCQSWLREGAGLGNILH
;
A
#
# COMPACT_ATOMS: atom_id res chain seq x y z
N PRO A 1 9.16 12.52 -24.44
CA PRO A 1 10.35 12.34 -23.61
C PRO A 1 10.48 10.86 -23.23
N ARG A 2 11.66 10.29 -23.43
CA ARG A 2 11.92 8.91 -22.95
C ARG A 2 12.26 9.00 -21.46
N MET A 3 11.58 8.24 -20.61
CA MET A 3 11.98 8.09 -19.23
C MET A 3 13.27 7.26 -19.17
N ALA A 4 14.26 7.74 -18.42
CA ALA A 4 15.51 7.02 -18.23
C ALA A 4 15.39 5.92 -17.14
N ALA A 5 14.43 6.08 -16.22
CA ALA A 5 14.14 5.18 -15.11
C ALA A 5 12.65 5.25 -14.73
N PRO A 6 12.09 4.27 -14.01
CA PRO A 6 10.76 4.38 -13.46
C PRO A 6 10.67 5.56 -12.47
N HIS A 7 9.50 6.19 -12.39
CA HIS A 7 9.28 7.29 -11.44
C HIS A 7 9.24 6.81 -9.99
N ARG A 8 8.89 5.53 -9.78
CA ARG A 8 8.79 4.93 -8.46
C ARG A 8 9.33 3.51 -8.46
N MET A 9 10.04 3.17 -7.39
CA MET A 9 10.41 1.81 -7.06
C MET A 9 9.78 1.42 -5.72
N ASP A 10 8.99 0.34 -5.72
CA ASP A 10 8.41 -0.23 -4.52
C ASP A 10 9.39 -1.28 -3.96
N LEU A 11 9.93 -1.06 -2.78
CA LEU A 11 10.87 -1.95 -2.11
C LEU A 11 10.10 -2.86 -1.15
N MET A 12 9.98 -4.13 -1.49
CA MET A 12 9.32 -5.12 -0.65
C MET A 12 10.32 -5.63 0.40
N VAL A 13 10.54 -4.79 1.43
CA VAL A 13 11.61 -5.02 2.41
C VAL A 13 11.33 -6.18 3.38
N SER A 14 10.09 -6.66 3.45
CA SER A 14 9.73 -7.83 4.25
C SER A 14 8.92 -8.85 3.46
N SER A 15 9.16 -10.13 3.74
CA SER A 15 8.45 -11.26 3.14
C SER A 15 7.12 -11.53 3.86
N MET A 16 6.17 -12.18 3.16
CA MET A 16 4.95 -12.68 3.78
C MET A 16 5.19 -13.93 4.63
N VAL A 17 6.20 -14.72 4.26
CA VAL A 17 6.60 -15.96 4.93
C VAL A 17 8.09 -15.88 5.23
N LYS A 18 8.47 -16.17 6.47
CA LYS A 18 9.87 -16.22 6.93
C LYS A 18 10.09 -17.52 7.70
N ASP A 19 11.17 -18.21 7.40
CA ASP A 19 11.51 -19.49 8.02
C ASP A 19 10.34 -20.52 7.99
N GLY A 20 9.59 -20.53 6.89
CA GLY A 20 8.44 -21.41 6.68
C GLY A 20 7.17 -21.02 7.44
N ALA A 21 7.17 -19.91 8.19
CA ALA A 21 6.03 -19.41 8.94
C ALA A 21 5.50 -18.09 8.38
N TRP A 22 4.19 -17.89 8.53
CA TRP A 22 3.56 -16.61 8.20
C TRP A 22 4.17 -15.48 9.04
N HIS A 23 4.69 -14.45 8.39
CA HIS A 23 5.47 -13.40 9.03
C HIS A 23 4.70 -12.08 9.20
N CYS A 24 3.82 -11.70 8.25
CA CYS A 24 2.99 -10.50 8.41
C CYS A 24 2.09 -10.62 9.65
N ASN A 25 1.93 -9.54 10.43
CA ASN A 25 1.10 -9.51 11.64
C ASN A 25 -0.41 -9.37 11.36
N GLN A 26 -0.83 -9.47 10.09
CA GLN A 26 -2.21 -9.61 9.64
C GLN A 26 -2.34 -10.79 8.66
N LYS A 27 -3.58 -11.31 8.51
CA LYS A 27 -3.92 -12.40 7.58
C LYS A 27 -5.07 -11.97 6.67
N CYS A 28 -4.88 -10.85 5.97
CA CYS A 28 -5.93 -10.21 5.19
C CYS A 28 -6.58 -11.16 4.19
N LEU A 29 -7.92 -11.13 4.14
CA LEU A 29 -8.74 -11.95 3.25
C LEU A 29 -8.35 -11.76 1.77
N HIS A 30 -8.02 -10.53 1.37
CA HIS A 30 -7.71 -10.14 0.00
C HIS A 30 -6.23 -9.81 -0.23
N CYS A 31 -5.31 -10.32 0.59
CA CYS A 31 -3.90 -9.99 0.44
C CYS A 31 -3.38 -10.45 -0.92
N TYR A 32 -3.03 -9.49 -1.78
CA TYR A 32 -2.48 -9.80 -3.11
C TYR A 32 -1.10 -10.46 -3.04
N ALA A 33 -0.31 -10.17 -2.00
CA ALA A 33 1.03 -10.73 -1.82
C ALA A 33 1.03 -12.15 -1.26
N ALA A 34 -0.03 -12.57 -0.57
CA ALA A 34 -0.11 -13.91 0.00
C ALA A 34 -0.12 -14.99 -1.09
N ASN A 35 0.44 -16.15 -0.78
CA ASN A 35 0.42 -17.33 -1.65
C ASN A 35 1.03 -17.10 -3.07
N GLN A 36 1.92 -16.13 -3.20
CA GLN A 36 2.73 -15.95 -4.39
C GLN A 36 4.18 -16.35 -4.10
N SER A 37 4.86 -16.98 -5.08
CA SER A 37 6.19 -17.58 -4.90
C SER A 37 7.25 -16.58 -4.41
N LEU A 38 7.30 -15.37 -4.99
CA LEU A 38 8.28 -14.35 -4.64
C LEU A 38 7.92 -13.53 -3.39
N SER A 39 6.80 -13.83 -2.74
CA SER A 39 6.48 -13.26 -1.43
C SER A 39 7.01 -14.08 -0.25
N ALA A 40 7.52 -15.28 -0.50
CA ALA A 40 8.04 -16.22 0.50
C ALA A 40 9.55 -16.48 0.34
N VAL A 41 10.24 -15.62 -0.38
CA VAL A 41 11.69 -15.70 -0.59
C VAL A 41 12.46 -15.12 0.60
N PRO A 42 13.74 -15.49 0.80
CA PRO A 42 14.59 -14.91 1.84
C PRO A 42 14.70 -13.38 1.69
N GLU A 43 14.72 -12.69 2.82
CA GLU A 43 14.90 -11.25 2.84
C GLU A 43 16.36 -10.86 2.68
N LEU A 44 16.63 -9.82 1.90
CA LEU A 44 17.92 -9.13 1.90
C LEU A 44 18.21 -8.57 3.31
N ASP A 45 19.49 -8.60 3.69
CA ASP A 45 19.96 -7.95 4.91
C ASP A 45 20.02 -6.41 4.76
N THR A 46 20.39 -5.73 5.84
CA THR A 46 20.47 -4.27 5.88
C THR A 46 21.42 -3.71 4.83
N ASP A 47 22.62 -4.29 4.71
CA ASP A 47 23.66 -3.75 3.81
C ASP A 47 23.29 -3.98 2.34
N GLN A 48 22.64 -5.10 2.04
CA GLN A 48 22.10 -5.38 0.72
C GLN A 48 20.98 -4.39 0.35
N TRP A 49 20.06 -4.08 1.26
CA TRP A 49 19.03 -3.05 1.02
C TRP A 49 19.62 -1.65 0.85
N LEU A 50 20.66 -1.30 1.60
CA LEU A 50 21.39 -0.04 1.40
C LEU A 50 22.03 0.02 0.01
N ALA A 51 22.59 -1.09 -0.49
CA ALA A 51 23.10 -1.18 -1.86
C ALA A 51 21.97 -1.04 -2.92
N VAL A 52 20.79 -1.61 -2.67
CA VAL A 52 19.61 -1.42 -3.54
C VAL A 52 19.20 0.05 -3.60
N ILE A 53 19.11 0.73 -2.45
CA ILE A 53 18.78 2.16 -2.37
C ILE A 53 19.77 3.00 -3.18
N GLU A 54 21.08 2.74 -3.03
CA GLU A 54 22.12 3.45 -3.78
C GLU A 54 22.03 3.19 -5.29
N LYS A 55 21.74 1.94 -5.72
CA LYS A 55 21.51 1.63 -7.14
C LYS A 55 20.28 2.37 -7.70
N CYS A 56 19.19 2.47 -6.93
CA CYS A 56 18.00 3.26 -7.31
C CYS A 56 18.37 4.74 -7.48
N ARG A 57 19.20 5.30 -6.59
CA ARG A 57 19.71 6.68 -6.69
C ARG A 57 20.53 6.89 -7.95
N ASN A 58 21.47 6.00 -8.23
CA ASN A 58 22.34 6.07 -9.40
C ASN A 58 21.54 5.91 -10.70
N ALA A 59 20.44 5.16 -10.69
CA ALA A 59 19.50 5.07 -11.81
C ALA A 59 18.64 6.31 -12.00
N GLY A 60 18.65 7.27 -11.05
CA GLY A 60 17.84 8.49 -11.12
C GLY A 60 16.36 8.30 -10.79
N ILE A 61 16.00 7.25 -10.02
CA ILE A 61 14.63 7.01 -9.56
C ILE A 61 14.28 8.07 -8.51
N PRO A 62 13.22 8.87 -8.67
CA PRO A 62 12.93 9.97 -7.75
C PRO A 62 12.15 9.55 -6.50
N GLN A 63 11.44 8.41 -6.52
CA GLN A 63 10.56 7.99 -5.42
C GLN A 63 10.78 6.54 -5.03
N LEU A 64 10.85 6.28 -3.72
CA LEU A 64 10.84 4.95 -3.14
C LEU A 64 9.60 4.73 -2.25
N THR A 65 9.03 3.52 -2.33
CA THR A 65 7.98 3.08 -1.41
C THR A 65 8.46 1.87 -0.64
N PHE A 66 8.55 1.97 0.67
CA PHE A 66 8.83 0.83 1.54
C PHE A 66 7.53 0.05 1.77
N THR A 67 7.53 -1.23 1.43
CA THR A 67 6.37 -2.13 1.49
C THR A 67 6.83 -3.57 1.74
N GLY A 68 5.99 -4.55 1.50
CA GLY A 68 6.31 -5.97 1.64
C GLY A 68 5.15 -6.75 2.23
N GLY A 69 5.44 -7.68 3.13
CA GLY A 69 4.43 -8.26 4.03
C GLY A 69 3.96 -7.18 4.99
N GLU A 70 4.76 -6.88 6.01
CA GLU A 70 4.57 -5.70 6.85
C GLU A 70 5.96 -5.09 7.15
N PRO A 71 6.30 -3.95 6.52
CA PRO A 71 7.64 -3.37 6.63
C PRO A 71 8.01 -2.92 8.05
N THR A 72 7.03 -2.56 8.88
CA THR A 72 7.27 -2.13 10.26
C THR A 72 7.71 -3.25 11.20
N LEU A 73 7.70 -4.51 10.75
CA LEU A 73 8.28 -5.63 11.48
C LEU A 73 9.81 -5.72 11.33
N ARG A 74 10.40 -4.99 10.38
CA ARG A 74 11.85 -4.91 10.24
C ARG A 74 12.46 -3.99 11.28
N HIS A 75 13.44 -4.49 12.03
CA HIS A 75 14.15 -3.73 13.06
C HIS A 75 15.00 -2.58 12.49
N ASP A 76 15.42 -2.68 11.23
CA ASP A 76 16.28 -1.72 10.54
C ASP A 76 15.51 -0.74 9.61
N LEU A 77 14.16 -0.77 9.61
CA LEU A 77 13.34 0.07 8.74
C LEU A 77 13.72 1.55 8.81
N VAL A 78 13.88 2.10 10.02
CA VAL A 78 14.26 3.51 10.22
C VAL A 78 15.60 3.82 9.57
N LYS A 79 16.58 2.92 9.67
CA LYS A 79 17.90 3.06 9.01
C LYS A 79 17.77 3.07 7.49
N LEU A 80 16.90 2.23 6.92
CA LEU A 80 16.64 2.20 5.47
C LEU A 80 15.97 3.49 4.99
N VAL A 81 14.98 3.99 5.73
CA VAL A 81 14.33 5.27 5.43
C VAL A 81 15.34 6.42 5.50
N GLN A 82 16.18 6.46 6.53
CA GLN A 82 17.24 7.46 6.67
C GLN A 82 18.23 7.45 5.51
N ALA A 83 18.57 6.28 4.97
CA ALA A 83 19.44 6.16 3.79
C ALA A 83 18.76 6.64 2.50
N ALA A 84 17.43 6.76 2.49
CA ALA A 84 16.64 7.15 1.34
C ALA A 84 16.28 8.65 1.30
N GLN A 85 16.91 9.52 2.09
CA GLN A 85 16.59 10.96 2.19
C GLN A 85 16.70 11.74 0.87
N TRP A 86 17.40 11.20 -0.12
CA TRP A 86 17.48 11.81 -1.46
C TRP A 86 16.16 11.66 -2.25
N PHE A 87 15.35 10.65 -1.91
CA PHE A 87 14.12 10.33 -2.62
C PHE A 87 12.91 10.98 -1.95
N VAL A 88 11.81 11.08 -2.68
CA VAL A 88 10.49 11.17 -2.07
C VAL A 88 10.13 9.78 -1.54
N THR A 89 9.93 9.66 -0.24
CA THR A 89 9.76 8.37 0.43
C THR A 89 8.33 8.15 0.91
N ARG A 90 7.85 6.93 0.74
CA ARG A 90 6.56 6.49 1.25
C ARG A 90 6.71 5.17 2.00
N LEU A 91 5.96 5.02 3.08
CA LEU A 91 5.76 3.77 3.79
C LEU A 91 4.33 3.28 3.57
N ASN A 92 4.16 2.07 3.02
CA ASN A 92 2.87 1.38 2.96
C ASN A 92 2.83 0.34 4.08
N THR A 93 1.90 0.48 5.02
CA THR A 93 1.81 -0.36 6.23
C THR A 93 0.35 -0.63 6.62
N ASN A 94 0.14 -1.65 7.43
CA ASN A 94 -1.14 -1.89 8.09
C ASN A 94 -1.33 -1.03 9.36
N GLY A 95 -0.30 -0.30 9.78
CA GLY A 95 -0.36 0.66 10.87
C GLY A 95 -0.25 0.10 12.29
N ARG A 96 -0.36 -1.23 12.50
CA ARG A 96 -0.44 -1.83 13.82
C ARG A 96 0.81 -1.63 14.70
N MET A 97 1.98 -1.53 14.07
CA MET A 97 3.26 -1.33 14.77
C MET A 97 3.70 0.14 14.84
N LEU A 98 2.88 1.07 14.35
CA LEU A 98 3.18 2.51 14.40
C LEU A 98 3.02 3.04 15.83
N THR A 99 3.97 2.72 16.70
CA THR A 99 4.07 3.31 18.03
C THR A 99 4.47 4.78 17.93
N SER A 100 4.19 5.57 19.00
CA SER A 100 4.61 6.98 19.06
C SER A 100 6.13 7.15 18.86
N MET A 101 6.95 6.22 19.37
CA MET A 101 8.40 6.24 19.19
C MET A 101 8.77 5.98 17.74
N MET A 102 8.26 4.90 17.13
CA MET A 102 8.55 4.57 15.73
C MET A 102 8.15 5.71 14.79
N CYS A 103 6.99 6.34 15.01
CA CYS A 103 6.56 7.48 14.18
C CYS A 103 7.51 8.67 14.29
N LYS A 104 8.00 8.99 15.50
CA LYS A 104 9.01 10.04 15.71
C LYS A 104 10.33 9.71 15.03
N ASP A 105 10.78 8.47 15.13
CA ASP A 105 12.02 8.01 14.48
C ASP A 105 11.90 8.05 12.96
N LEU A 106 10.76 7.64 12.38
CA LEU A 106 10.47 7.74 10.94
C LEU A 106 10.41 9.20 10.47
N HIS A 107 9.78 10.09 11.24
CA HIS A 107 9.78 11.53 10.95
C HIS A 107 11.20 12.11 10.99
N ALA A 108 11.98 11.78 12.01
CA ALA A 108 13.38 12.21 12.13
C ALA A 108 14.26 11.64 11.01
N ALA A 109 13.94 10.45 10.48
CA ALA A 109 14.57 9.85 9.32
C ALA A 109 14.13 10.47 7.98
N SER A 110 13.28 11.51 7.99
CA SER A 110 12.74 12.22 6.83
C SER A 110 11.83 11.36 5.94
N LEU A 111 10.96 10.54 6.55
CA LEU A 111 9.88 9.88 5.83
C LEU A 111 8.84 10.91 5.38
N ASP A 112 8.58 11.02 4.07
CA ASP A 112 7.67 12.03 3.52
C ASP A 112 6.20 11.67 3.70
N ALA A 113 5.82 10.39 3.56
CA ALA A 113 4.42 9.99 3.66
C ALA A 113 4.23 8.56 4.19
N VAL A 114 3.15 8.37 4.93
CA VAL A 114 2.67 7.05 5.37
C VAL A 114 1.31 6.78 4.74
N GLN A 115 1.16 5.66 4.04
CA GLN A 115 -0.12 5.16 3.58
C GLN A 115 -0.52 3.97 4.43
N ILE A 116 -1.62 4.09 5.16
CA ILE A 116 -2.11 3.06 6.07
C ILE A 116 -3.32 2.36 5.44
N THR A 117 -3.29 1.04 5.37
CA THR A 117 -4.43 0.26 4.89
C THR A 117 -5.50 0.20 5.99
N PHE A 118 -6.68 0.74 5.67
CA PHE A 118 -7.81 0.83 6.60
C PHE A 118 -9.10 0.43 5.89
N TYR A 119 -9.66 -0.72 6.26
CA TYR A 119 -10.77 -1.33 5.53
C TYR A 119 -12.15 -0.78 5.90
N SER A 120 -12.36 -0.42 7.16
CA SER A 120 -13.66 0.07 7.65
C SER A 120 -13.49 0.88 8.93
N ALA A 121 -14.38 1.83 9.17
CA ALA A 121 -14.54 2.51 10.45
C ALA A 121 -15.28 1.64 11.49
N ASP A 122 -15.91 0.56 11.04
CA ASP A 122 -16.48 -0.49 11.89
C ASP A 122 -15.40 -1.52 12.24
N ALA A 123 -15.21 -1.76 13.56
CA ALA A 123 -14.15 -2.62 14.06
C ALA A 123 -14.34 -4.08 13.65
N ASP A 124 -15.57 -4.59 13.66
CA ASP A 124 -15.86 -5.98 13.34
C ASP A 124 -15.60 -6.26 11.85
N ILE A 125 -16.01 -5.34 10.97
CA ILE A 125 -15.75 -5.42 9.54
C ILE A 125 -14.25 -5.32 9.26
N HIS A 126 -13.56 -4.36 9.88
CA HIS A 126 -12.11 -4.22 9.73
C HIS A 126 -11.39 -5.51 10.14
N ASN A 127 -11.68 -6.02 11.34
CA ASN A 127 -11.05 -7.21 11.91
C ASN A 127 -11.32 -8.46 11.06
N ALA A 128 -12.54 -8.61 10.56
CA ALA A 128 -12.88 -9.71 9.65
C ALA A 128 -12.05 -9.67 8.35
N LEU A 129 -11.83 -8.48 7.79
CA LEU A 129 -11.07 -8.30 6.54
C LEU A 129 -9.56 -8.45 6.71
N VAL A 130 -9.01 -8.04 7.86
CA VAL A 130 -7.57 -8.20 8.15
C VAL A 130 -7.23 -9.54 8.81
N GLY A 131 -8.25 -10.32 9.19
CA GLY A 131 -8.11 -11.67 9.73
C GLY A 131 -7.48 -11.76 11.13
N VAL A 132 -7.48 -10.67 11.88
CA VAL A 132 -6.99 -10.56 13.26
C VAL A 132 -7.74 -9.43 13.98
N ASP A 133 -7.71 -9.43 15.32
CA ASP A 133 -8.13 -8.28 16.11
C ASP A 133 -7.06 -7.18 16.01
N GLY A 134 -7.23 -6.27 15.06
CA GLY A 134 -6.22 -5.26 14.68
C GLY A 134 -6.74 -3.83 14.58
N TYR A 135 -8.06 -3.62 14.67
CA TYR A 135 -8.68 -2.31 14.49
C TYR A 135 -8.11 -1.24 15.43
N THR A 136 -8.10 -1.54 16.73
CA THR A 136 -7.61 -0.61 17.76
C THR A 136 -6.14 -0.26 17.54
N ASP A 137 -5.28 -1.25 17.21
CA ASP A 137 -3.87 -1.02 16.92
C ASP A 137 -3.70 -0.12 15.70
N THR A 138 -4.45 -0.41 14.60
CA THR A 138 -4.38 0.39 13.38
C THR A 138 -4.83 1.84 13.61
N VAL A 139 -5.95 2.06 14.33
CA VAL A 139 -6.44 3.40 14.69
C VAL A 139 -5.42 4.15 15.56
N ASN A 140 -4.81 3.49 16.53
CA ASN A 140 -3.74 4.09 17.35
C ASN A 140 -2.53 4.43 16.48
N GLY A 141 -2.15 3.57 15.55
CA GLY A 141 -1.07 3.83 14.59
C GLY A 141 -1.35 5.07 13.72
N ILE A 142 -2.57 5.23 13.21
CA ILE A 142 -2.99 6.43 12.48
C ILE A 142 -2.81 7.69 13.34
N LYS A 143 -3.32 7.66 14.58
CA LYS A 143 -3.21 8.80 15.51
C LYS A 143 -1.77 9.11 15.89
N ASN A 144 -0.94 8.10 16.13
CA ASN A 144 0.48 8.26 16.43
C ASN A 144 1.25 8.88 15.26
N ALA A 145 0.95 8.46 14.03
CA ALA A 145 1.58 9.01 12.83
C ALA A 145 1.22 10.50 12.64
N LEU A 146 -0.06 10.85 12.82
CA LEU A 146 -0.52 12.24 12.78
C LEU A 146 0.13 13.08 13.89
N ALA A 147 0.21 12.55 15.12
CA ALA A 147 0.82 13.23 16.26
C ALA A 147 2.35 13.42 16.11
N ALA A 148 2.99 12.64 15.25
CA ALA A 148 4.40 12.78 14.88
C ALA A 148 4.61 13.65 13.62
N ASP A 149 3.57 14.32 13.14
CA ASP A 149 3.61 15.23 11.99
C ASP A 149 3.98 14.54 10.67
N LEU A 150 3.65 13.25 10.53
CA LEU A 150 3.79 12.51 9.28
C LEU A 150 2.60 12.79 8.35
N ASN A 151 2.84 12.88 7.05
CA ASN A 151 1.78 12.95 6.05
C ASN A 151 1.07 11.59 5.95
N VAL A 152 -0.13 11.49 6.51
CA VAL A 152 -0.91 10.26 6.54
C VAL A 152 -1.95 10.26 5.44
N SER A 153 -2.03 9.15 4.72
CA SER A 153 -3.14 8.81 3.82
C SER A 153 -3.70 7.43 4.16
N LEU A 154 -5.00 7.23 3.92
CA LEU A 154 -5.62 5.92 4.09
C LEU A 154 -5.83 5.25 2.73
N ASN A 155 -5.64 3.93 2.68
CA ASN A 155 -5.92 3.12 1.51
C ASN A 155 -6.97 2.06 1.83
N THR A 156 -8.03 1.99 1.03
CA THR A 156 -9.14 1.04 1.24
C THR A 156 -9.37 0.20 0.00
N PRO A 157 -8.95 -1.08 -0.01
CA PRO A 157 -9.44 -2.03 -1.00
C PRO A 157 -10.94 -2.30 -0.78
N LEU A 158 -11.76 -2.09 -1.81
CA LEU A 158 -13.22 -2.15 -1.72
C LEU A 158 -13.75 -3.53 -2.12
N CYS A 159 -14.67 -4.04 -1.31
CA CYS A 159 -15.42 -5.26 -1.55
C CYS A 159 -16.84 -5.15 -0.97
N SER A 160 -17.67 -6.18 -1.15
CA SER A 160 -19.05 -6.16 -0.65
C SER A 160 -19.18 -6.14 0.88
N LEU A 161 -18.10 -6.51 1.60
CA LEU A 161 -18.09 -6.52 3.08
C LEU A 161 -17.87 -5.13 3.68
N ASN A 162 -17.22 -4.20 2.96
CA ASN A 162 -16.95 -2.84 3.42
C ASN A 162 -17.56 -1.77 2.51
N ARG A 163 -18.82 -1.97 2.09
CA ARG A 163 -19.54 -1.05 1.20
C ARG A 163 -19.74 0.36 1.79
N ASP A 164 -19.75 0.51 3.11
CA ASP A 164 -19.83 1.82 3.75
C ASP A 164 -18.48 2.55 3.74
N TYR A 165 -17.98 2.81 2.53
CA TYR A 165 -16.73 3.57 2.34
C TYR A 165 -16.87 5.02 2.80
N LEU A 166 -18.07 5.59 2.76
CA LEU A 166 -18.34 6.94 3.27
C LEU A 166 -17.98 7.08 4.75
N SER A 167 -18.19 6.04 5.57
CA SER A 167 -17.79 6.06 6.98
C SER A 167 -16.29 6.17 7.16
N VAL A 168 -15.49 5.52 6.29
CA VAL A 168 -14.02 5.65 6.28
C VAL A 168 -13.60 7.07 5.90
N VAL A 169 -14.26 7.68 4.90
CA VAL A 169 -13.96 9.06 4.49
C VAL A 169 -14.30 10.06 5.60
N ARG A 170 -15.42 9.88 6.29
CA ARG A 170 -15.79 10.71 7.45
C ARG A 170 -14.80 10.55 8.60
N PHE A 171 -14.43 9.33 8.93
CA PHE A 171 -13.41 9.03 9.94
C PHE A 171 -12.08 9.72 9.61
N ALA A 172 -11.62 9.64 8.36
CA ALA A 172 -10.42 10.32 7.90
C ALA A 172 -10.54 11.85 8.06
N HIS A 173 -11.69 12.43 7.68
CA HIS A 173 -11.97 13.85 7.80
C HIS A 173 -11.91 14.34 9.26
N GLU A 174 -12.53 13.60 10.17
CA GLU A 174 -12.51 13.91 11.62
C GLU A 174 -11.09 13.93 12.21
N LEU A 175 -10.18 13.11 11.67
CA LEU A 175 -8.77 13.09 12.03
C LEU A 175 -7.90 14.12 11.28
N GLY A 176 -8.50 14.91 10.37
CA GLY A 176 -7.78 15.90 9.57
C GLY A 176 -7.04 15.33 8.36
N ILE A 177 -7.23 14.05 8.03
CA ILE A 177 -6.65 13.42 6.85
C ILE A 177 -7.40 13.88 5.61
N ARG A 178 -6.68 14.38 4.60
CA ARG A 178 -7.24 14.96 3.38
C ARG A 178 -7.10 14.08 2.15
N TYR A 179 -6.20 13.10 2.18
CA TYR A 179 -5.88 12.26 1.04
C TYR A 179 -6.22 10.80 1.32
N LEU A 180 -7.05 10.22 0.45
CA LEU A 180 -7.40 8.81 0.50
C LEU A 180 -7.13 8.16 -0.84
N THR A 181 -6.88 6.87 -0.81
CA THR A 181 -6.89 6.02 -2.00
C THR A 181 -7.85 4.87 -1.78
N CYS A 182 -8.47 4.43 -2.84
CA CYS A 182 -9.24 3.19 -2.86
C CYS A 182 -8.99 2.44 -4.18
N SER A 183 -9.33 1.17 -4.19
CA SER A 183 -9.22 0.32 -5.37
C SER A 183 -10.25 -0.80 -5.30
N GLY A 184 -10.51 -1.44 -6.44
CA GLY A 184 -11.05 -2.79 -6.42
C GLY A 184 -10.01 -3.80 -5.92
N LEU A 185 -10.42 -5.05 -5.75
CA LEU A 185 -9.50 -6.11 -5.32
C LEU A 185 -8.53 -6.46 -6.45
N ILE A 186 -7.23 -6.45 -6.15
CA ILE A 186 -6.18 -6.89 -7.08
C ILE A 186 -6.31 -8.41 -7.28
N PRO A 187 -6.48 -8.93 -8.52
CA PRO A 187 -6.68 -10.36 -8.77
C PRO A 187 -5.37 -11.13 -8.69
N ALA A 188 -4.80 -11.23 -7.49
CA ALA A 188 -3.57 -11.95 -7.17
C ALA A 188 -3.62 -12.47 -5.72
N GLY A 189 -2.86 -13.49 -5.42
CA GLY A 189 -2.74 -14.04 -4.08
C GLY A 189 -4.08 -14.51 -3.49
N ASN A 190 -4.35 -14.14 -2.23
CA ASN A 190 -5.62 -14.50 -1.57
C ASN A 190 -6.85 -13.92 -2.28
N ALA A 191 -6.71 -12.80 -2.99
CA ALA A 191 -7.83 -12.20 -3.72
C ALA A 191 -8.29 -13.06 -4.92
N GLU A 192 -7.57 -14.11 -5.29
CA GLU A 192 -8.00 -15.12 -6.27
C GLU A 192 -8.78 -16.28 -5.64
N SER A 193 -8.88 -16.38 -4.32
CA SER A 193 -9.69 -17.40 -3.64
C SER A 193 -11.18 -17.24 -3.97
N ASP A 194 -11.94 -18.34 -3.87
CA ASP A 194 -13.39 -18.29 -4.11
C ASP A 194 -14.10 -17.36 -3.12
N ALA A 195 -13.66 -17.34 -1.87
CA ALA A 195 -14.19 -16.43 -0.86
C ALA A 195 -13.98 -14.95 -1.24
N SER A 196 -12.80 -14.59 -1.76
CA SER A 196 -12.51 -13.23 -2.22
C SER A 196 -13.25 -12.88 -3.51
N ARG A 197 -13.39 -13.85 -4.44
CA ARG A 197 -14.16 -13.65 -5.67
C ARG A 197 -15.63 -13.39 -5.41
N ALA A 198 -16.21 -14.08 -4.42
CA ALA A 198 -17.61 -13.93 -4.04
C ALA A 198 -17.97 -12.54 -3.48
N VAL A 199 -16.97 -11.81 -2.97
CA VAL A 199 -17.17 -10.47 -2.38
C VAL A 199 -16.65 -9.34 -3.28
N ARG A 200 -16.23 -9.61 -4.51
CA ARG A 200 -15.88 -8.56 -5.48
C ARG A 200 -17.10 -7.75 -5.83
N LEU A 201 -16.92 -6.44 -5.87
CA LEU A 201 -17.95 -5.52 -6.36
C LEU A 201 -17.95 -5.51 -7.90
N THR A 202 -19.13 -5.52 -8.47
CA THR A 202 -19.33 -5.19 -9.87
C THR A 202 -19.06 -3.72 -10.14
N PRO A 203 -18.87 -3.27 -11.38
CA PRO A 203 -18.72 -1.85 -11.70
C PRO A 203 -19.86 -0.97 -11.17
N ALA A 204 -21.11 -1.41 -11.30
CA ALA A 204 -22.25 -0.67 -10.79
C ALA A 204 -22.24 -0.54 -9.26
N GLU A 205 -21.92 -1.63 -8.56
CA GLU A 205 -21.79 -1.60 -7.10
C GLU A 205 -20.63 -0.73 -6.62
N LEU A 206 -19.50 -0.71 -7.36
CA LEU A 206 -18.39 0.20 -7.06
C LEU A 206 -18.80 1.66 -7.24
N GLU A 207 -19.56 1.97 -8.29
CA GLU A 207 -20.10 3.31 -8.50
C GLU A 207 -21.02 3.74 -7.36
N ASP A 208 -21.93 2.87 -6.92
CA ASP A 208 -22.84 3.13 -5.79
C ASP A 208 -22.07 3.40 -4.48
N VAL A 209 -20.98 2.67 -4.23
CA VAL A 209 -20.11 2.87 -3.04
C VAL A 209 -19.32 4.16 -3.13
N LEU A 210 -18.80 4.50 -4.31
CA LEU A 210 -17.92 5.65 -4.50
C LEU A 210 -18.68 6.97 -4.55
N ARG A 211 -19.87 7.02 -5.14
CA ARG A 211 -20.62 8.25 -5.35
C ARG A 211 -20.81 9.07 -4.07
N PRO A 212 -21.40 8.55 -2.97
CA PRO A 212 -21.58 9.34 -1.75
C PRO A 212 -20.26 9.74 -1.10
N ALA A 213 -19.22 8.92 -1.22
CA ALA A 213 -17.88 9.20 -0.70
C ALA A 213 -17.21 10.36 -1.46
N MET A 214 -17.33 10.38 -2.80
CA MET A 214 -16.79 11.43 -3.66
C MET A 214 -17.53 12.77 -3.44
N GLU A 215 -18.85 12.74 -3.33
CA GLU A 215 -19.65 13.93 -3.03
C GLU A 215 -19.27 14.54 -1.67
N TYR A 216 -19.12 13.70 -0.65
CA TYR A 216 -18.67 14.16 0.67
C TYR A 216 -17.25 14.72 0.63
N ALA A 217 -16.32 14.03 -0.03
CA ALA A 217 -14.93 14.48 -0.15
C ALA A 217 -14.84 15.83 -0.86
N ALA A 218 -15.56 16.02 -1.98
CA ALA A 218 -15.59 17.28 -2.72
C ALA A 218 -16.15 18.43 -1.87
N ALA A 219 -17.21 18.18 -1.11
CA ALA A 219 -17.82 19.20 -0.23
C ALA A 219 -16.91 19.60 0.96
N ASN A 220 -15.95 18.78 1.33
CA ASN A 220 -15.09 18.97 2.51
C ASN A 220 -13.61 19.19 2.20
N GLY A 221 -13.25 19.46 0.93
CA GLY A 221 -11.88 19.72 0.52
C GLY A 221 -10.94 18.53 0.72
N MET A 222 -11.45 17.32 0.53
CA MET A 222 -10.69 16.06 0.57
C MET A 222 -10.49 15.55 -0.86
N GLU A 223 -9.47 14.73 -1.04
CA GLU A 223 -9.16 14.07 -2.31
C GLU A 223 -9.20 12.56 -2.15
N ILE A 224 -9.94 11.88 -3.03
CA ILE A 224 -9.97 10.44 -3.14
C ILE A 224 -9.41 10.06 -4.51
N ASN A 225 -8.36 9.23 -4.53
CA ASN A 225 -7.81 8.67 -5.75
C ASN A 225 -8.20 7.19 -5.89
N PHE A 226 -8.85 6.84 -7.00
CA PHE A 226 -9.12 5.46 -7.35
C PHE A 226 -7.91 4.89 -8.08
N THR A 227 -7.34 3.80 -7.53
CA THR A 227 -6.10 3.22 -8.06
C THR A 227 -6.38 1.94 -8.86
N SER A 228 -5.42 1.52 -9.68
CA SER A 228 -5.50 0.25 -10.42
C SER A 228 -5.57 -0.95 -9.45
N PRO A 229 -6.35 -2.02 -9.77
CA PRO A 229 -7.09 -2.17 -11.02
C PRO A 229 -8.33 -1.29 -11.06
N GLY A 230 -8.45 -0.53 -12.16
CA GLY A 230 -9.61 0.29 -12.42
C GLY A 230 -10.72 -0.55 -13.07
N TRP A 231 -11.66 -1.00 -12.28
CA TRP A 231 -12.80 -1.78 -12.77
C TRP A 231 -13.95 -0.93 -13.31
N LEU A 232 -13.79 0.40 -13.29
CA LEU A 232 -14.78 1.34 -13.77
C LEU A 232 -14.41 1.91 -15.15
N PRO A 233 -15.39 2.10 -16.05
CA PRO A 233 -15.16 2.82 -17.29
C PRO A 233 -14.67 4.25 -17.03
N GLU A 234 -13.88 4.80 -17.95
CA GLU A 234 -13.36 6.18 -17.84
C GLU A 234 -14.50 7.20 -17.67
N GLU A 235 -15.57 7.05 -18.42
CA GLU A 235 -16.75 7.91 -18.35
C GLU A 235 -17.34 7.93 -16.93
N THR A 236 -17.51 6.77 -16.31
CA THR A 236 -18.01 6.65 -14.93
C THR A 236 -17.06 7.34 -13.93
N LEU A 237 -15.75 7.14 -14.08
CA LEU A 237 -14.77 7.81 -13.21
C LEU A 237 -14.85 9.34 -13.34
N ARG A 238 -15.00 9.86 -14.56
CA ARG A 238 -15.16 11.31 -14.79
C ARG A 238 -16.45 11.85 -14.21
N THR A 239 -17.57 11.14 -14.34
CA THR A 239 -18.87 11.55 -13.75
C THR A 239 -18.84 11.51 -12.22
N LEU A 240 -18.01 10.65 -11.62
CA LEU A 240 -17.78 10.62 -10.17
C LEU A 240 -16.81 11.73 -9.70
N GLY A 241 -16.24 12.51 -10.61
CA GLY A 241 -15.36 13.64 -10.27
C GLY A 241 -13.87 13.28 -10.17
N PHE A 242 -13.45 12.07 -10.59
CA PHE A 242 -12.03 11.73 -10.65
C PHE A 242 -11.33 12.51 -11.77
N THR A 243 -10.31 13.27 -11.40
CA THR A 243 -9.50 14.06 -12.36
C THR A 243 -8.43 13.20 -13.03
N GLN A 244 -7.99 12.15 -12.35
CA GLN A 244 -6.98 11.22 -12.86
C GLN A 244 -7.62 9.87 -13.14
N ILE A 245 -7.34 9.32 -14.32
CA ILE A 245 -7.77 7.98 -14.69
C ILE A 245 -6.68 6.98 -14.29
N PRO A 246 -7.02 5.94 -13.49
CA PRO A 246 -6.05 4.96 -13.08
C PRO A 246 -5.46 4.25 -14.30
N SER A 247 -4.15 4.16 -14.36
CA SER A 247 -3.44 3.39 -15.37
C SER A 247 -2.48 2.41 -14.70
N CYS A 248 -2.26 1.27 -15.34
CA CYS A 248 -1.21 0.35 -14.92
C CYS A 248 0.15 0.94 -15.32
N GLY A 249 0.93 1.38 -14.35
CA GLY A 249 2.28 1.91 -14.57
C GLY A 249 3.38 0.84 -14.60
N ALA A 250 3.04 -0.45 -14.57
CA ALA A 250 4.00 -1.55 -14.52
C ALA A 250 5.02 -1.47 -15.66
N CYS A 251 6.31 -1.65 -15.36
CA CYS A 251 7.44 -1.53 -16.27
C CYS A 251 7.60 -0.15 -16.96
N LEU A 252 6.73 0.82 -16.65
CA LEU A 252 6.79 2.16 -17.23
C LEU A 252 7.11 3.20 -16.16
N SER A 253 6.14 3.51 -15.31
CA SER A 253 6.27 4.52 -14.27
C SER A 253 6.55 3.94 -12.88
N ASN A 254 6.27 2.67 -12.67
CA ASN A 254 6.56 1.98 -11.40
C ASN A 254 7.07 0.56 -11.64
N MET A 255 7.98 0.15 -10.79
CA MET A 255 8.53 -1.20 -10.70
C MET A 255 8.67 -1.58 -9.23
N ALA A 256 9.04 -2.81 -8.94
CA ALA A 256 9.27 -3.26 -7.57
C ALA A 256 10.54 -4.10 -7.46
N VAL A 257 11.05 -4.21 -6.23
CA VAL A 257 12.10 -5.14 -5.85
C VAL A 257 11.52 -6.08 -4.80
N ALA A 258 11.53 -7.38 -5.09
CA ALA A 258 11.12 -8.44 -4.17
C ALA A 258 12.08 -8.55 -2.98
N PRO A 259 11.71 -9.27 -1.89
CA PRO A 259 12.56 -9.36 -0.71
C PRO A 259 13.96 -9.91 -0.95
N ASP A 260 14.18 -10.72 -1.99
CA ASP A 260 15.46 -11.30 -2.40
C ASP A 260 16.26 -10.47 -3.43
N GLY A 261 15.77 -9.27 -3.75
CA GLY A 261 16.39 -8.40 -4.75
C GLY A 261 15.93 -8.62 -6.19
N THR A 262 15.00 -9.54 -6.45
CA THR A 262 14.42 -9.74 -7.78
C THR A 262 13.64 -8.51 -8.22
N VAL A 263 13.95 -7.96 -9.38
CA VAL A 263 13.23 -6.81 -9.97
C VAL A 263 11.95 -7.30 -10.63
N LEU A 264 10.84 -6.63 -10.35
CA LEU A 264 9.49 -7.00 -10.77
C LEU A 264 8.80 -5.87 -11.55
N PRO A 265 7.87 -6.19 -12.47
CA PRO A 265 7.03 -5.21 -13.16
C PRO A 265 6.23 -4.31 -12.21
N CYS A 266 5.74 -4.86 -11.10
CA CYS A 266 5.07 -4.15 -10.01
C CYS A 266 5.01 -5.01 -8.75
N GLN A 267 4.71 -4.38 -7.60
CA GLN A 267 4.65 -5.04 -6.30
C GLN A 267 3.57 -6.13 -6.15
N SER A 268 2.57 -6.15 -7.01
CA SER A 268 1.50 -7.16 -6.97
C SER A 268 1.79 -8.39 -7.84
N TRP A 269 2.84 -8.37 -8.63
CA TRP A 269 3.19 -9.46 -9.55
C TRP A 269 4.37 -10.28 -9.03
N LEU A 270 4.13 -11.05 -7.97
CA LEU A 270 5.12 -11.83 -7.22
C LEU A 270 5.17 -13.31 -7.66
N ARG A 271 4.89 -13.57 -8.93
CA ARG A 271 4.81 -14.92 -9.50
C ARG A 271 6.19 -15.37 -9.99
N GLU A 272 6.42 -16.68 -9.95
CA GLU A 272 7.58 -17.29 -10.60
C GLU A 272 7.63 -16.91 -12.10
N GLY A 273 8.83 -16.63 -12.60
CA GLY A 273 9.03 -16.18 -13.97
C GLY A 273 8.69 -14.71 -14.26
N ALA A 274 8.18 -13.95 -13.28
CA ALA A 274 7.93 -12.52 -13.43
C ALA A 274 9.18 -11.65 -13.25
N GLY A 275 10.27 -12.21 -12.75
CA GLY A 275 11.52 -11.50 -12.48
C GLY A 275 12.19 -10.99 -13.75
N LEU A 276 12.61 -9.73 -13.74
CA LEU A 276 13.34 -9.06 -14.83
C LEU A 276 14.86 -9.12 -14.63
N GLY A 277 15.32 -9.74 -13.58
CA GLY A 277 16.70 -9.82 -13.12
C GLY A 277 16.79 -9.58 -11.62
N ASN A 278 18.00 -9.53 -11.06
CA ASN A 278 18.23 -9.20 -9.66
C ASN A 278 19.02 -7.89 -9.57
N ILE A 279 18.55 -6.95 -8.76
CA ILE A 279 19.12 -5.60 -8.67
C ILE A 279 20.55 -5.58 -8.08
N LEU A 280 20.96 -6.65 -7.38
CA LEU A 280 22.30 -6.75 -6.80
C LEU A 280 23.36 -7.25 -7.82
N HIS A 281 22.93 -7.87 -8.91
CA HIS A 281 23.76 -8.43 -9.98
C HIS A 281 23.54 -7.69 -11.32
#